data_e20610ab419501a563287ecb1d2268c3
#
_entry.id   e20610ab419501a563287ecb1d2268c3
#
_cell.length_a   1.000
_cell.length_b   1.000
_cell.length_c   1.000
_cell.angle_alpha   90.00
_cell.angle_beta   90.00
_cell.angle_gamma   90.00
#
_symmetry.space_group_name_H-M   'P 1'
#
loop_
_entity.id
_entity.type
_entity.pdbx_description
1 polymer ?
#
loop_
_entity_poly.entity_id
_entity_poly.type
_entity_poly.pdbx_seq_one_letter_code
_entity_poly.pdbx_strand_id
1 'polypeptide(L)'
;EVASSDESIATVGNHDAVWVWADLFERDLAKVMDAQNGGKLEASVFVEAYANEAFSGVVDLVSPSMDRKSRTVKVRVAVDNPKGRLLAGMFAKVQVFLPGGERALAVPREAVLEDEGRSFVFVHHHGEYFVRRPVRTGRAWGGWVEVVSGVKAEQQVVGRGAFLMKSDVLRSKMGAGCAD
;
A
#
# COMPACT_ATOMS: atom_id res chain seq x y z
N GLU A 1 -47.60 13.95 20.17
CA GLU A 1 -47.39 12.52 19.86
C GLU A 1 -46.92 11.83 21.15
N VAL A 2 -47.65 10.84 21.61
CA VAL A 2 -47.33 10.15 22.90
C VAL A 2 -46.60 8.87 22.47
N ALA A 3 -45.31 8.76 22.84
CA ALA A 3 -44.51 7.55 22.60
C ALA A 3 -45.09 6.40 23.45
N SER A 4 -45.17 5.21 22.86
CA SER A 4 -45.57 4.00 23.54
C SER A 4 -44.44 3.52 24.47
N SER A 5 -44.75 2.78 25.52
CA SER A 5 -43.76 2.33 26.53
C SER A 5 -42.65 1.42 25.97
N ASP A 6 -42.82 0.90 24.76
CA ASP A 6 -41.86 0.00 24.09
C ASP A 6 -41.11 0.68 22.92
N GLU A 7 -41.26 1.99 22.73
CA GLU A 7 -40.61 2.74 21.66
C GLU A 7 -39.32 3.38 22.17
N SER A 8 -38.19 3.07 21.51
CA SER A 8 -36.90 3.67 21.84
C SER A 8 -36.88 5.11 21.40
N ILE A 9 -36.86 6.06 22.33
CA ILE A 9 -36.93 7.50 22.08
C ILE A 9 -35.53 8.04 21.70
N ALA A 10 -34.45 7.46 22.22
CA ALA A 10 -33.09 7.85 21.95
C ALA A 10 -32.11 6.71 22.22
N THR A 11 -31.01 6.70 21.48
CA THR A 11 -29.87 5.82 21.74
C THR A 11 -28.67 6.68 22.09
N VAL A 12 -28.08 6.45 23.28
CA VAL A 12 -26.86 7.12 23.72
C VAL A 12 -25.71 6.16 23.57
N GLY A 13 -24.65 6.60 22.89
CA GLY A 13 -23.45 5.81 22.67
C GLY A 13 -22.18 6.63 22.91
N ASN A 14 -21.10 5.95 23.34
CA ASN A 14 -19.78 6.55 23.37
C ASN A 14 -19.15 6.45 22.00
N HIS A 15 -18.70 7.57 21.43
CA HIS A 15 -18.08 7.67 20.12
C HIS A 15 -16.58 8.00 20.20
N ASP A 16 -15.95 7.96 21.37
CA ASP A 16 -14.52 8.21 21.55
C ASP A 16 -13.65 7.13 20.91
N ALA A 17 -14.22 5.98 20.66
CA ALA A 17 -13.63 4.90 19.88
C ALA A 17 -14.66 4.33 18.89
N VAL A 18 -14.23 3.93 17.73
CA VAL A 18 -15.07 3.30 16.72
C VAL A 18 -14.44 2.00 16.23
N TRP A 19 -15.29 1.08 15.81
CA TRP A 19 -14.88 -0.15 15.16
C TRP A 19 -15.09 -0.05 13.66
N VAL A 20 -14.03 -0.32 12.93
CA VAL A 20 -14.06 -0.41 11.47
C VAL A 20 -14.02 -1.88 11.08
N TRP A 21 -15.03 -2.33 10.36
CA TRP A 21 -15.10 -3.68 9.81
C TRP A 21 -14.58 -3.68 8.39
N ALA A 22 -13.57 -4.50 8.13
CA ALA A 22 -12.98 -4.68 6.80
C ALA A 22 -13.11 -6.13 6.35
N ASP A 23 -13.14 -6.31 5.04
CA ASP A 23 -13.15 -7.61 4.39
C ASP A 23 -11.73 -8.00 3.97
N LEU A 24 -11.19 -9.04 4.60
CA LEU A 24 -9.89 -9.62 4.29
C LEU A 24 -10.07 -10.80 3.33
N PHE A 25 -9.39 -10.78 2.19
CA PHE A 25 -9.44 -11.89 1.25
C PHE A 25 -8.73 -13.14 1.78
N GLU A 26 -9.24 -14.32 1.46
CA GLU A 26 -8.69 -15.62 1.85
C GLU A 26 -7.19 -15.75 1.55
N ARG A 27 -6.73 -15.27 0.39
CA ARG A 27 -5.31 -15.32 -0.02
C ARG A 27 -4.34 -14.59 0.91
N ASP A 28 -4.83 -13.62 1.69
CA ASP A 28 -4.02 -12.81 2.60
C ASP A 28 -4.22 -13.21 4.07
N LEU A 29 -5.18 -14.11 4.34
CA LEU A 29 -5.55 -14.53 5.70
C LEU A 29 -4.35 -15.13 6.46
N ALA A 30 -3.61 -16.06 5.86
CA ALA A 30 -2.49 -16.71 6.51
C ALA A 30 -1.45 -15.69 7.00
N LYS A 31 -1.11 -14.70 6.16
CA LYS A 31 -0.14 -13.65 6.52
C LYS A 31 -0.60 -12.80 7.70
N VAL A 32 -1.90 -12.47 7.74
CA VAL A 32 -2.48 -11.67 8.83
C VAL A 32 -2.53 -12.49 10.12
N MET A 33 -2.91 -13.75 10.06
CA MET A 33 -2.95 -14.66 11.21
C MET A 33 -1.55 -14.88 11.80
N ASP A 34 -0.56 -15.17 10.95
CA ASP A 34 0.84 -15.34 11.38
C ASP A 34 1.39 -14.09 12.04
N ALA A 35 1.10 -12.93 11.46
CA ALA A 35 1.53 -11.65 12.00
C ALA A 35 0.82 -11.31 13.33
N GLN A 36 -0.46 -11.66 13.48
CA GLN A 36 -1.22 -11.46 14.71
C GLN A 36 -0.69 -12.30 15.88
N ASN A 37 -0.20 -13.51 15.61
CA ASN A 37 0.46 -14.35 16.61
C ASN A 37 1.74 -13.70 17.19
N GLY A 38 2.38 -12.81 16.45
CA GLY A 38 3.54 -12.02 16.87
C GLY A 38 3.23 -10.75 17.65
N GLY A 39 1.96 -10.35 17.77
CA GLY A 39 1.54 -9.16 18.50
C GLY A 39 0.37 -8.41 17.86
N LYS A 40 0.16 -7.18 18.33
CA LYS A 40 -0.89 -6.30 17.79
C LYS A 40 -0.52 -5.83 16.38
N LEU A 41 -1.44 -5.95 15.45
CA LEU A 41 -1.27 -5.44 14.10
C LEU A 41 -1.77 -4.00 14.00
N GLU A 42 -0.87 -3.10 13.62
CA GLU A 42 -1.23 -1.72 13.34
C GLU A 42 -1.97 -1.64 12.00
N ALA A 43 -2.89 -0.70 11.92
CA ALA A 43 -3.64 -0.41 10.71
C ALA A 43 -3.83 1.09 10.54
N SER A 44 -3.93 1.52 9.28
CA SER A 44 -4.39 2.86 8.92
C SER A 44 -5.76 2.76 8.27
N VAL A 45 -6.66 3.61 8.73
CA VAL A 45 -8.02 3.72 8.22
C VAL A 45 -8.15 5.03 7.46
N PHE A 46 -8.64 4.95 6.23
CA PHE A 46 -8.87 6.08 5.34
C PHE A 46 -10.37 6.17 5.07
N VAL A 47 -10.94 7.35 5.20
CA VAL A 47 -12.33 7.65 4.87
C VAL A 47 -12.38 8.77 3.83
N GLU A 48 -13.34 8.72 2.94
CA GLU A 48 -13.43 9.67 1.82
C GLU A 48 -13.65 11.12 2.30
N ALA A 49 -14.38 11.29 3.40
CA ALA A 49 -14.60 12.60 4.01
C ALA A 49 -13.31 13.31 4.47
N TYR A 50 -12.21 12.58 4.65
CA TYR A 50 -10.90 13.08 5.09
C TYR A 50 -9.80 12.47 4.20
N ALA A 51 -9.86 12.72 2.90
CA ALA A 51 -9.04 12.06 1.87
C ALA A 51 -7.52 12.14 2.07
N ASN A 52 -7.03 13.17 2.78
CA ASN A 52 -5.59 13.38 3.01
C ASN A 52 -5.14 12.98 4.43
N GLU A 53 -5.99 12.29 5.18
CA GLU A 53 -5.72 11.94 6.56
C GLU A 53 -5.90 10.44 6.78
N ALA A 54 -4.99 9.84 7.54
CA ALA A 54 -5.06 8.46 7.98
C ALA A 54 -5.35 8.43 9.47
N PHE A 55 -6.34 7.63 9.86
CA PHE A 55 -6.65 7.38 11.26
C PHE A 55 -5.93 6.11 11.69
N SER A 56 -5.12 6.21 12.75
CA SER A 56 -4.40 5.06 13.30
C SER A 56 -5.37 4.14 14.03
N GLY A 57 -5.21 2.84 13.81
CA GLY A 57 -6.01 1.82 14.48
C GLY A 57 -5.22 0.54 14.70
N VAL A 58 -5.82 -0.40 15.39
CA VAL A 58 -5.24 -1.70 15.71
C VAL A 58 -6.24 -2.80 15.36
N VAL A 59 -5.76 -3.83 14.67
CA VAL A 59 -6.56 -5.04 14.44
C VAL A 59 -6.70 -5.77 15.76
N ASP A 60 -7.92 -5.85 16.27
CA ASP A 60 -8.24 -6.49 17.56
C ASP A 60 -9.03 -7.79 17.41
N LEU A 61 -9.65 -8.02 16.24
CA LEU A 61 -10.39 -9.24 15.96
C LEU A 61 -10.27 -9.65 14.50
N VAL A 62 -9.98 -10.93 14.26
CA VAL A 62 -10.19 -11.61 12.99
C VAL A 62 -11.30 -12.65 13.21
N SER A 63 -12.37 -12.56 12.42
CA SER A 63 -13.51 -13.48 12.55
C SER A 63 -13.08 -14.93 12.33
N PRO A 64 -13.56 -15.89 13.15
CA PRO A 64 -13.28 -17.29 12.94
C PRO A 64 -14.07 -17.90 11.77
N SER A 65 -14.98 -17.14 11.15
CA SER A 65 -15.82 -17.58 10.04
C SER A 65 -15.56 -16.76 8.78
N MET A 66 -15.62 -17.45 7.64
CA MET A 66 -15.48 -16.87 6.31
C MET A 66 -16.86 -16.76 5.65
N ASP A 67 -17.11 -15.64 5.00
CA ASP A 67 -18.24 -15.51 4.08
C ASP A 67 -17.94 -16.29 2.80
N ARG A 68 -18.81 -17.29 2.51
CA ARG A 68 -18.63 -18.20 1.38
C ARG A 68 -18.87 -17.55 0.01
N LYS A 69 -19.67 -16.47 -0.03
CA LYS A 69 -20.00 -15.79 -1.29
C LYS A 69 -18.87 -14.86 -1.73
N SER A 70 -18.37 -14.04 -0.80
CA SER A 70 -17.29 -13.09 -1.06
C SER A 70 -15.89 -13.70 -0.90
N ARG A 71 -15.77 -14.87 -0.25
CA ARG A 71 -14.49 -15.48 0.19
C ARG A 71 -13.63 -14.50 0.99
N THR A 72 -14.28 -13.82 1.91
CA THR A 72 -13.62 -12.87 2.81
C THR A 72 -13.86 -13.23 4.27
N VAL A 73 -12.93 -12.84 5.11
CA VAL A 73 -13.03 -12.91 6.57
C VAL A 73 -13.19 -11.50 7.10
N LYS A 74 -14.12 -11.29 8.03
CA LYS A 74 -14.30 -9.99 8.69
C LYS A 74 -13.15 -9.74 9.66
N VAL A 75 -12.54 -8.58 9.52
CA VAL A 75 -11.49 -8.08 10.41
C VAL A 75 -12.00 -6.80 11.06
N ARG A 76 -11.84 -6.70 12.38
CA ARG A 76 -12.21 -5.52 13.15
C ARG A 76 -10.96 -4.72 13.49
N VAL A 77 -11.03 -3.43 13.22
CA VAL A 77 -10.00 -2.46 13.58
C VAL A 77 -10.58 -1.49 14.58
N ALA A 78 -9.99 -1.43 15.76
CA ALA A 78 -10.31 -0.43 16.76
C ALA A 78 -9.55 0.87 16.46
N VAL A 79 -10.26 1.99 16.41
CA VAL A 79 -9.73 3.31 16.08
C VAL A 79 -10.17 4.31 17.15
N ASP A 80 -9.21 5.06 17.70
CA ASP A 80 -9.52 6.16 18.60
C ASP A 80 -10.15 7.34 17.84
N ASN A 81 -11.24 7.87 18.39
CA ASN A 81 -12.04 8.92 17.75
C ASN A 81 -12.38 10.07 18.72
N PRO A 82 -11.42 10.63 19.46
CA PRO A 82 -11.69 11.59 20.55
C PRO A 82 -12.33 12.90 20.05
N LYS A 83 -12.27 13.17 18.77
CA LYS A 83 -12.89 14.36 18.15
C LYS A 83 -14.25 14.05 17.49
N GLY A 84 -14.75 12.80 17.58
CA GLY A 84 -16.03 12.40 17.00
C GLY A 84 -16.09 12.52 15.46
N ARG A 85 -14.95 12.47 14.78
CA ARG A 85 -14.87 12.70 13.33
C ARG A 85 -15.31 11.50 12.50
N LEU A 86 -15.07 10.30 13.02
CA LEU A 86 -15.54 9.07 12.41
C LEU A 86 -16.95 8.76 12.87
N LEU A 87 -17.86 8.60 11.92
CA LEU A 87 -19.27 8.33 12.19
C LEU A 87 -19.62 6.90 11.76
N ALA A 88 -20.57 6.30 12.48
CA ALA A 88 -21.13 5.01 12.09
C ALA A 88 -21.75 5.10 10.69
N GLY A 89 -21.51 4.09 9.86
CA GLY A 89 -22.00 4.04 8.48
C GLY A 89 -21.07 4.68 7.45
N MET A 90 -19.94 5.28 7.85
CA MET A 90 -18.94 5.73 6.88
C MET A 90 -18.25 4.54 6.19
N PHE A 91 -18.02 4.68 4.88
CA PHE A 91 -17.16 3.74 4.16
C PHE A 91 -15.69 4.05 4.46
N ALA A 92 -14.93 2.99 4.75
CA ALA A 92 -13.53 3.11 5.07
C ALA A 92 -12.68 2.11 4.29
N LYS A 93 -11.48 2.53 3.93
CA LYS A 93 -10.42 1.67 3.40
C LYS A 93 -9.42 1.40 4.52
N VAL A 94 -9.10 0.14 4.75
CA VAL A 94 -8.15 -0.28 5.79
C VAL A 94 -6.86 -0.77 5.16
N GLN A 95 -5.75 -0.30 5.65
CA GLN A 95 -4.41 -0.78 5.33
C GLN A 95 -3.80 -1.37 6.59
N VAL A 96 -3.56 -2.68 6.61
CA VAL A 96 -2.94 -3.40 7.72
C VAL A 96 -1.43 -3.50 7.49
N PHE A 97 -0.64 -3.18 8.51
CA PHE A 97 0.81 -3.30 8.47
C PHE A 97 1.22 -4.66 9.04
N LEU A 98 1.86 -5.47 8.21
CA LEU A 98 2.36 -6.77 8.63
C LEU A 98 3.81 -6.62 9.10
N PRO A 99 4.12 -6.92 10.37
CA PRO A 99 5.50 -6.92 10.85
C PRO A 99 6.28 -8.08 10.21
N GLY A 100 7.59 -7.94 10.06
CA GLY A 100 8.47 -9.02 9.66
C GLY A 100 8.66 -9.23 8.16
N GLY A 101 8.31 -8.26 7.32
CA GLY A 101 8.78 -8.25 5.93
C GLY A 101 10.29 -8.13 5.89
N GLU A 102 10.99 -9.01 5.14
CA GLU A 102 12.40 -8.80 4.81
C GLU A 102 12.56 -7.38 4.26
N ARG A 103 13.67 -6.72 4.62
CA ARG A 103 13.98 -5.40 4.05
C ARG A 103 14.11 -5.56 2.53
N ALA A 104 13.09 -5.17 1.81
CA ALA A 104 13.09 -5.18 0.36
C ALA A 104 13.78 -3.90 -0.15
N LEU A 105 14.64 -4.06 -1.15
CA LEU A 105 15.09 -2.90 -1.92
C LEU A 105 13.91 -2.39 -2.73
N ALA A 106 13.63 -1.11 -2.63
CA ALA A 106 12.58 -0.49 -3.40
C ALA A 106 13.09 0.79 -4.08
N VAL A 107 12.58 1.04 -5.27
CA VAL A 107 12.86 2.25 -6.05
C VAL A 107 11.54 2.96 -6.36
N PRO A 108 11.54 4.27 -6.58
CA PRO A 108 10.36 4.98 -7.07
C PRO A 108 9.87 4.33 -8.37
N ARG A 109 8.55 4.23 -8.54
CA ARG A 109 7.95 3.60 -9.73
C ARG A 109 8.42 4.26 -11.03
N GLU A 110 8.63 5.56 -11.02
CA GLU A 110 9.13 6.34 -12.15
C GLU A 110 10.58 6.02 -12.54
N ALA A 111 11.34 5.37 -11.66
CA ALA A 111 12.71 4.92 -11.95
C ALA A 111 12.75 3.63 -12.78
N VAL A 112 11.67 2.84 -12.73
CA VAL A 112 11.58 1.57 -13.45
C VAL A 112 11.07 1.82 -14.86
N LEU A 113 11.91 1.53 -15.84
CA LEU A 113 11.61 1.65 -17.25
C LEU A 113 11.53 0.27 -17.88
N GLU A 114 10.77 0.17 -18.96
CA GLU A 114 10.64 -1.06 -19.73
C GLU A 114 11.15 -0.85 -21.16
N ASP A 115 11.80 -1.87 -21.69
CA ASP A 115 12.27 -1.93 -23.05
C ASP A 115 12.26 -3.39 -23.51
N GLU A 116 11.59 -3.68 -24.62
CA GLU A 116 11.43 -5.04 -25.15
C GLU A 116 10.94 -6.06 -24.12
N GLY A 117 10.01 -5.65 -23.24
CA GLY A 117 9.46 -6.52 -22.19
C GLY A 117 10.40 -6.78 -21.01
N ARG A 118 11.50 -6.05 -20.90
CA ARG A 118 12.47 -6.16 -19.80
C ARG A 118 12.52 -4.87 -19.00
N SER A 119 12.39 -4.99 -17.69
CA SER A 119 12.52 -3.86 -16.79
C SER A 119 13.99 -3.53 -16.53
N PHE A 120 14.28 -2.24 -16.45
CA PHE A 120 15.62 -1.75 -16.14
C PHE A 120 15.54 -0.40 -15.39
N VAL A 121 16.65 -0.02 -14.78
CA VAL A 121 16.84 1.28 -14.12
C VAL A 121 18.17 1.89 -14.60
N PHE A 122 18.29 3.20 -14.45
CA PHE A 122 19.59 3.86 -14.57
C PHE A 122 20.22 4.02 -13.18
N VAL A 123 21.41 3.46 -13.02
CA VAL A 123 22.21 3.56 -11.78
C VAL A 123 23.34 4.54 -12.02
N HIS A 124 23.51 5.50 -11.09
CA HIS A 124 24.66 6.38 -11.10
C HIS A 124 25.95 5.58 -10.88
N HIS A 125 26.95 5.80 -11.71
CA HIS A 125 28.23 5.11 -11.63
C HIS A 125 29.32 6.03 -11.03
N HIS A 126 29.68 7.09 -11.76
CA HIS A 126 30.60 8.13 -11.27
C HIS A 126 30.43 9.40 -12.12
N GLY A 127 30.67 10.58 -11.53
CA GLY A 127 30.53 11.86 -12.22
C GLY A 127 29.15 12.01 -12.85
N GLU A 128 29.05 12.22 -14.13
CA GLU A 128 27.79 12.29 -14.91
C GLU A 128 27.43 10.99 -15.63
N TYR A 129 28.10 9.88 -15.30
CA TYR A 129 27.88 8.61 -15.97
C TYR A 129 26.81 7.78 -15.25
N PHE A 130 25.86 7.31 -16.04
CA PHE A 130 24.77 6.43 -15.61
C PHE A 130 24.82 5.14 -16.42
N VAL A 131 24.60 4.03 -15.75
CA VAL A 131 24.61 2.69 -16.36
C VAL A 131 23.20 2.14 -16.39
N ARG A 132 22.73 1.73 -17.57
CA ARG A 132 21.49 0.97 -17.72
C ARG A 132 21.69 -0.40 -17.10
N ARG A 133 20.86 -0.73 -16.10
CA ARG A 133 20.96 -2.00 -15.39
C ARG A 133 19.62 -2.74 -15.43
N PRO A 134 19.58 -3.95 -16.00
CA PRO A 134 18.40 -4.80 -15.96
C PRO A 134 18.03 -5.12 -14.51
N VAL A 135 16.75 -5.09 -14.20
CA VAL A 135 16.22 -5.42 -12.88
C VAL A 135 15.07 -6.41 -12.98
N ARG A 136 14.93 -7.23 -11.95
CA ARG A 136 13.73 -8.01 -11.74
C ARG A 136 12.92 -7.33 -10.64
N THR A 137 11.72 -6.89 -11.00
CA THR A 137 10.79 -6.23 -10.08
C THR A 137 9.92 -7.24 -9.35
N GLY A 138 9.51 -6.87 -8.13
CA GLY A 138 8.58 -7.61 -7.30
C GLY A 138 7.28 -6.84 -7.11
N ARG A 139 6.84 -6.71 -5.85
CA ARG A 139 5.59 -6.03 -5.49
C ARG A 139 5.69 -4.52 -5.70
N ALA A 140 4.55 -3.89 -6.02
CA ALA A 140 4.43 -2.43 -6.11
C ALA A 140 3.43 -1.92 -5.07
N TRP A 141 3.77 -0.83 -4.37
CA TRP A 141 2.90 -0.19 -3.38
C TRP A 141 3.26 1.28 -3.21
N GLY A 142 2.27 2.12 -2.97
CA GLY A 142 2.45 3.52 -2.55
C GLY A 142 3.40 4.35 -3.43
N GLY A 143 3.49 4.08 -4.74
CA GLY A 143 4.44 4.77 -5.63
C GLY A 143 5.85 4.16 -5.67
N TRP A 144 6.08 3.05 -4.98
CA TRP A 144 7.34 2.31 -4.93
C TRP A 144 7.21 0.95 -5.61
N VAL A 145 8.32 0.44 -6.13
CA VAL A 145 8.43 -0.89 -6.73
C VAL A 145 9.60 -1.64 -6.09
N GLU A 146 9.35 -2.84 -5.62
CA GLU A 146 10.37 -3.74 -5.11
C GLU A 146 11.32 -4.16 -6.22
N VAL A 147 12.61 -4.16 -5.93
CA VAL A 147 13.65 -4.68 -6.82
C VAL A 147 14.22 -5.95 -6.18
N VAL A 148 13.84 -7.07 -6.74
CA VAL A 148 14.25 -8.41 -6.27
C VAL A 148 15.72 -8.69 -6.64
N SER A 149 16.17 -8.17 -7.78
CA SER A 149 17.57 -8.33 -8.23
C SER A 149 17.95 -7.26 -9.25
N GLY A 150 19.27 -7.03 -9.40
CA GLY A 150 19.83 -6.08 -10.36
C GLY A 150 20.40 -4.80 -9.73
N VAL A 151 19.97 -4.41 -8.55
CA VAL A 151 20.47 -3.24 -7.81
C VAL A 151 20.89 -3.69 -6.41
N LYS A 152 21.91 -3.05 -5.85
CA LYS A 152 22.36 -3.24 -4.47
C LYS A 152 21.86 -2.09 -3.58
N ALA A 153 21.78 -2.33 -2.28
CA ALA A 153 21.55 -1.27 -1.31
C ALA A 153 22.61 -0.15 -1.50
N GLU A 154 22.22 1.09 -1.21
CA GLU A 154 23.07 2.28 -1.31
C GLU A 154 23.41 2.75 -2.73
N GLN A 155 23.06 2.03 -3.77
CA GLN A 155 23.22 2.53 -5.14
C GLN A 155 22.19 3.63 -5.43
N GLN A 156 22.66 4.72 -6.00
CA GLN A 156 21.81 5.82 -6.44
C GLN A 156 21.15 5.48 -7.77
N VAL A 157 19.82 5.50 -7.78
CA VAL A 157 19.01 5.24 -8.96
C VAL A 157 18.33 6.52 -9.43
N VAL A 158 18.30 6.75 -10.72
CA VAL A 158 17.61 7.91 -11.30
C VAL A 158 16.11 7.71 -11.19
N GLY A 159 15.44 8.59 -10.46
CA GLY A 159 13.98 8.66 -10.34
C GLY A 159 13.39 9.55 -11.41
N ARG A 160 13.10 10.80 -11.05
CA ARG A 160 12.59 11.79 -12.02
C ARG A 160 13.61 12.01 -13.14
N GLY A 161 13.10 12.00 -14.38
CA GLY A 161 13.95 12.16 -15.55
C GLY A 161 14.51 10.86 -16.14
N ALA A 162 14.30 9.71 -15.51
CA ALA A 162 14.72 8.41 -16.06
C ALA A 162 14.17 8.18 -17.47
N PHE A 163 12.93 8.59 -17.74
CA PHE A 163 12.32 8.49 -19.06
C PHE A 163 13.01 9.38 -20.10
N LEU A 164 13.45 10.58 -19.73
CA LEU A 164 14.20 11.47 -20.64
C LEU A 164 15.53 10.84 -21.02
N MET A 165 16.26 10.25 -20.08
CA MET A 165 17.50 9.53 -20.35
C MET A 165 17.27 8.36 -21.31
N LYS A 166 16.18 7.59 -21.15
CA LYS A 166 15.83 6.53 -22.11
C LYS A 166 15.65 7.10 -23.51
N SER A 167 14.95 8.22 -23.65
CA SER A 167 14.68 8.86 -24.93
C SER A 167 15.96 9.34 -25.60
N ASP A 168 16.92 9.89 -24.86
CA ASP A 168 18.20 10.35 -25.39
C ASP A 168 19.09 9.17 -25.87
N VAL A 169 19.12 8.07 -25.10
CA VAL A 169 19.83 6.85 -25.50
C VAL A 169 19.22 6.24 -26.75
N LEU A 170 17.90 6.24 -26.90
CA LEU A 170 17.24 5.77 -28.13
C LEU A 170 17.55 6.67 -29.31
N ARG A 171 17.53 8.00 -29.12
CA ARG A 171 17.84 8.97 -30.17
C ARG A 171 19.29 8.82 -30.66
N SER A 172 20.26 8.63 -29.76
CA SER A 172 21.66 8.42 -30.11
C SER A 172 21.87 7.13 -30.91
N LYS A 173 21.12 6.06 -30.60
CA LYS A 173 21.17 4.81 -31.37
C LYS A 173 20.59 4.95 -32.79
N MET A 174 19.51 5.74 -32.94
CA MET A 174 18.91 5.97 -34.26
C MET A 174 19.71 6.94 -35.11
N GLY A 175 20.39 7.95 -34.50
CA GLY A 175 21.25 8.89 -35.21
C GLY A 175 22.57 8.27 -35.72
N ALA A 176 23.05 7.20 -35.11
CA ALA A 176 24.24 6.47 -35.52
C ALA A 176 23.99 5.51 -36.71
N GLY A 177 22.74 5.28 -37.08
CA GLY A 177 22.34 4.36 -38.17
C GLY A 177 22.10 5.03 -39.52
N CYS A 178 22.26 6.35 -39.67
CA CYS A 178 22.01 7.09 -40.92
C CYS A 178 23.29 7.69 -41.53
N ALA A 179 24.46 7.07 -41.32
CA ALA A 179 25.71 7.45 -41.92
C ALA A 179 26.34 6.24 -42.68
N ASP A 180 25.67 5.85 -43.78
CA ASP A 180 26.22 5.09 -44.90
C ASP A 180 25.52 5.52 -46.18
#